data_63f87e3641de60565834e23d6fabbee3
#
_entry.id   63f87e3641de60565834e23d6fabbee3
#
_cell.length_a   1.000
_cell.length_b   1.000
_cell.length_c   1.000
_cell.angle_alpha   90.00
_cell.angle_beta   90.00
_cell.angle_gamma   90.00
#
_symmetry.space_group_name_H-M   'P 1'
#
loop_
_entity.id
_entity.type
_entity.pdbx_description
1 polymer ?
#
loop_
_entity_poly.entity_id
_entity_poly.type
_entity_poly.pdbx_seq_one_letter_code
_entity_poly.pdbx_strand_id
1 'polypeptide(L)'
;MALVFKKVTEYDWEVTVQSPEKGKFKKETFTAKFKNEGRKAFADLIDAGDENFVRTVLVGWSGIKDDTGSDLEFNDDNFEAILDNQFIVLGIIKAYGESMQGATEKN
;
A
#
# COMPACT_ATOMS: atom_id res chain seq x y z
N MET A 1 -18.88 -19.04 17.38
CA MET A 1 -18.29 -19.36 16.07
C MET A 1 -16.80 -19.54 16.23
N ALA A 2 -16.23 -20.51 15.59
CA ALA A 2 -14.81 -20.79 15.73
C ALA A 2 -13.99 -20.11 14.65
N LEU A 3 -12.76 -19.76 14.99
CA LEU A 3 -11.80 -19.25 14.02
C LEU A 3 -11.34 -20.40 13.14
N VAL A 4 -11.36 -20.17 11.83
CA VAL A 4 -10.76 -21.11 10.90
C VAL A 4 -9.39 -20.54 10.51
N PHE A 5 -8.34 -21.25 10.87
CA PHE A 5 -6.99 -20.79 10.57
C PHE A 5 -6.67 -21.01 9.09
N LYS A 6 -6.29 -19.96 8.42
CA LYS A 6 -5.80 -20.03 7.05
C LYS A 6 -4.54 -19.20 6.97
N LYS A 7 -3.58 -19.67 6.21
CA LYS A 7 -2.38 -18.88 5.95
C LYS A 7 -2.71 -17.87 4.85
N VAL A 8 -2.68 -16.60 5.20
CA VAL A 8 -2.95 -15.52 4.24
C VAL A 8 -1.62 -15.05 3.67
N THR A 9 -1.42 -15.24 2.37
CA THR A 9 -0.17 -14.85 1.72
C THR A 9 -0.25 -13.47 1.08
N GLU A 10 -1.43 -13.09 0.62
CA GLU A 10 -1.65 -11.77 0.01
C GLU A 10 -3.05 -11.31 0.39
N TYR A 11 -3.26 -10.01 0.42
CA TYR A 11 -4.59 -9.45 0.70
C TYR A 11 -4.71 -8.06 0.08
N ASP A 12 -5.95 -7.66 -0.18
CA ASP A 12 -6.23 -6.34 -0.71
C ASP A 12 -6.52 -5.39 0.45
N TRP A 13 -6.06 -4.16 0.30
CA TRP A 13 -6.27 -3.14 1.32
C TRP A 13 -6.34 -1.77 0.67
N GLU A 14 -7.26 -0.93 1.14
CA GLU A 14 -7.39 0.42 0.59
C GLU A 14 -6.24 1.30 1.05
N VAL A 15 -5.66 2.04 0.11
CA VAL A 15 -4.61 3.01 0.38
C VAL A 15 -5.16 4.39 0.13
N THR A 16 -4.96 5.30 1.08
CA THR A 16 -5.29 6.71 0.91
C THR A 16 -4.00 7.48 0.66
N VAL A 17 -4.00 8.24 -0.42
CA VAL A 17 -2.86 9.07 -0.80
C VAL A 17 -3.25 10.52 -0.60
N GLN A 18 -2.42 11.27 0.13
CA GLN A 18 -2.62 12.69 0.31
C GLN A 18 -1.48 13.43 -0.39
N SER A 19 -1.82 14.21 -1.40
CA SER A 19 -0.83 14.99 -2.13
C SER A 19 -1.21 16.46 -2.12
N PRO A 20 -0.22 17.36 -2.12
CA PRO A 20 -0.51 18.78 -2.06
C PRO A 20 -1.10 19.28 -3.37
N GLU A 21 -2.08 20.17 -3.25
CA GLU A 21 -2.69 20.80 -4.40
C GLU A 21 -3.24 22.16 -3.97
N LYS A 22 -2.68 23.21 -4.52
CA LYS A 22 -3.16 24.58 -4.26
C LYS A 22 -3.25 24.92 -2.76
N GLY A 23 -2.21 24.56 -2.03
CA GLY A 23 -2.15 24.88 -0.59
C GLY A 23 -2.95 23.97 0.32
N LYS A 24 -3.52 22.91 -0.22
CA LYS A 24 -4.29 21.94 0.54
C LYS A 24 -3.81 20.55 0.18
N PHE A 25 -4.29 19.55 0.93
CA PHE A 25 -4.06 18.17 0.56
C PHE A 25 -5.28 17.63 -0.17
N LYS A 26 -5.03 17.01 -1.29
CA LYS A 26 -6.05 16.28 -2.05
C LYS A 26 -5.91 14.81 -1.64
N LYS A 27 -7.05 14.18 -1.32
CA LYS A 27 -7.08 12.77 -0.95
C LYS A 27 -7.61 11.94 -2.09
N GLU A 28 -6.90 10.87 -2.42
CA GLU A 28 -7.34 9.90 -3.42
C GLU A 28 -7.06 8.52 -2.87
N THR A 29 -7.81 7.53 -3.36
CA THR A 29 -7.64 6.16 -2.86
C THR A 29 -7.45 5.20 -4.01
N PHE A 30 -6.78 4.10 -3.72
CA PHE A 30 -6.72 2.96 -4.62
C PHE A 30 -6.64 1.69 -3.77
N THR A 31 -6.77 0.53 -4.39
CA THR A 31 -6.66 -0.74 -3.68
C THR A 31 -5.31 -1.35 -3.98
N ALA A 32 -4.52 -1.59 -2.95
CA ALA A 32 -3.25 -2.28 -3.08
C ALA A 32 -3.45 -3.76 -2.82
N LYS A 33 -2.69 -4.58 -3.53
CA LYS A 33 -2.55 -5.99 -3.16
C LYS A 33 -1.24 -6.10 -2.42
N PHE A 34 -1.31 -6.46 -1.14
CA PHE A 34 -0.14 -6.56 -0.28
C PHE A 34 0.27 -8.01 -0.06
N LYS A 35 1.58 -8.22 -0.04
CA LYS A 35 2.15 -9.49 0.36
C LYS A 35 2.24 -9.49 1.89
N ASN A 36 1.75 -10.56 2.52
CA ASN A 36 1.80 -10.67 3.96
C ASN A 36 3.18 -11.20 4.37
N GLU A 37 4.04 -10.28 4.84
CA GLU A 37 5.38 -10.64 5.30
C GLU A 37 5.38 -11.16 6.73
N GLY A 38 4.24 -11.10 7.39
CA GLY A 38 4.12 -11.55 8.75
C GLY A 38 4.48 -10.47 9.76
N ARG A 39 4.04 -10.69 10.97
CA ARG A 39 4.19 -9.71 12.03
C ARG A 39 5.64 -9.41 12.38
N LYS A 40 6.48 -10.44 12.35
CA LYS A 40 7.88 -10.27 12.76
C LYS A 40 8.73 -9.49 11.78
N ALA A 41 8.31 -9.44 10.52
CA ALA A 41 9.09 -8.76 9.49
C ALA A 41 8.93 -7.24 9.50
N PHE A 42 7.94 -6.71 10.23
CA PHE A 42 7.59 -5.30 10.11
C PHE A 42 8.74 -4.37 10.48
N ALA A 43 9.46 -4.67 11.56
CA ALA A 43 10.59 -3.84 11.97
C ALA A 43 11.68 -3.84 10.91
N ASP A 44 11.96 -5.01 10.31
CA ASP A 44 12.95 -5.11 9.25
C ASP A 44 12.52 -4.32 8.01
N LEU A 45 11.23 -4.31 7.70
CA LEU A 45 10.71 -3.53 6.59
C LEU A 45 10.94 -2.04 6.79
N ILE A 46 10.66 -1.56 8.00
CA ILE A 46 10.89 -0.16 8.36
C ILE A 46 12.38 0.18 8.21
N ASP A 47 13.25 -0.68 8.74
CA ASP A 47 14.69 -0.44 8.72
C ASP A 47 15.25 -0.47 7.30
N ALA A 48 14.61 -1.17 6.40
CA ALA A 48 15.10 -1.29 5.02
C ALA A 48 14.89 -0.01 4.19
N GLY A 49 14.08 0.91 4.70
CA GLY A 49 13.80 2.17 4.01
C GLY A 49 12.54 2.10 3.15
N ASP A 50 12.01 3.26 2.83
CA ASP A 50 10.70 3.38 2.20
C ASP A 50 10.61 2.65 0.87
N GLU A 51 11.59 2.82 0.02
CA GLU A 51 11.56 2.19 -1.29
C GLU A 51 11.56 0.67 -1.17
N ASN A 52 12.45 0.13 -0.35
CA ASN A 52 12.55 -1.31 -0.17
C ASN A 52 11.31 -1.88 0.52
N PHE A 53 10.72 -1.10 1.43
CA PHE A 53 9.47 -1.48 2.05
C PHE A 53 8.40 -1.73 0.99
N VAL A 54 8.20 -0.74 0.12
CA VAL A 54 7.16 -0.84 -0.90
C VAL A 54 7.48 -1.95 -1.90
N ARG A 55 8.75 -2.08 -2.31
CA ARG A 55 9.14 -3.14 -3.23
C ARG A 55 8.83 -4.53 -2.67
N THR A 56 8.92 -4.67 -1.35
CA THR A 56 8.68 -5.95 -0.71
C THR A 56 7.19 -6.27 -0.61
N VAL A 57 6.37 -5.30 -0.24
CA VAL A 57 4.98 -5.58 0.14
C VAL A 57 3.96 -5.33 -0.95
N LEU A 58 4.25 -4.48 -1.94
CA LEU A 58 3.27 -4.14 -2.97
C LEU A 58 3.42 -5.07 -4.16
N VAL A 59 2.43 -5.95 -4.34
CA VAL A 59 2.49 -6.96 -5.40
C VAL A 59 1.39 -6.80 -6.44
N GLY A 60 0.57 -5.78 -6.31
CA GLY A 60 -0.44 -5.45 -7.30
C GLY A 60 -1.23 -4.24 -6.88
N TRP A 61 -2.07 -3.73 -7.75
CA TRP A 61 -2.99 -2.65 -7.42
C TRP A 61 -4.17 -2.65 -8.38
N SER A 62 -5.24 -1.93 -7.97
CA SER A 62 -6.33 -1.59 -8.85
C SER A 62 -6.81 -0.19 -8.46
N GLY A 63 -7.47 0.49 -9.36
CA GLY A 63 -8.02 1.80 -9.06
C GLY A 63 -7.05 2.95 -9.23
N ILE A 64 -5.91 2.71 -9.89
CA ILE A 64 -5.00 3.79 -10.28
C ILE A 64 -5.22 4.05 -11.77
N LYS A 65 -5.42 5.32 -12.12
CA LYS A 65 -5.63 5.73 -13.51
C LYS A 65 -4.44 6.54 -13.97
N ASP A 66 -4.15 6.47 -15.26
CA ASP A 66 -3.18 7.37 -15.87
C ASP A 66 -3.87 8.69 -16.20
N ASP A 67 -3.13 9.62 -16.79
CA ASP A 67 -3.65 10.95 -17.11
C ASP A 67 -4.64 10.95 -18.26
N THR A 68 -4.83 9.84 -18.94
CA THR A 68 -5.87 9.71 -19.97
C THR A 68 -7.15 9.07 -19.42
N GLY A 69 -7.15 8.70 -18.13
CA GLY A 69 -8.29 8.04 -17.51
C GLY A 69 -8.32 6.54 -17.68
N SER A 70 -7.29 5.98 -18.28
CA SER A 70 -7.17 4.52 -18.45
C SER A 70 -6.54 3.89 -17.22
N ASP A 71 -6.85 2.63 -16.97
CA ASP A 71 -6.25 1.93 -15.84
C ASP A 71 -4.75 1.82 -16.02
N LEU A 72 -4.02 2.14 -14.95
CA LEU A 72 -2.57 2.01 -14.93
C LEU A 72 -2.22 0.57 -14.61
N GLU A 73 -1.64 -0.12 -15.56
CA GLU A 73 -1.31 -1.52 -15.40
C GLU A 73 -0.16 -1.72 -14.41
N PHE A 74 -0.23 -2.79 -13.62
CA PHE A 74 0.84 -3.14 -12.70
C PHE A 74 1.94 -3.82 -13.49
N ASN A 75 3.02 -3.11 -13.76
CA ASN A 75 4.20 -3.63 -14.44
C ASN A 75 5.42 -2.90 -13.93
N ASP A 76 6.61 -3.34 -14.35
CA ASP A 76 7.85 -2.80 -13.81
C ASP A 76 7.99 -1.30 -14.03
N ASP A 77 7.68 -0.82 -15.22
CA ASP A 77 7.82 0.61 -15.51
C ASP A 77 6.89 1.46 -14.67
N ASN A 78 5.65 1.03 -14.55
CA ASN A 78 4.67 1.77 -13.75
C ASN A 78 4.98 1.66 -12.26
N PHE A 79 5.51 0.53 -11.82
CA PHE A 79 5.93 0.37 -10.43
C PHE A 79 7.02 1.39 -10.10
N GLU A 80 8.03 1.53 -10.97
CA GLU A 80 9.09 2.50 -10.74
C GLU A 80 8.55 3.92 -10.71
N ALA A 81 7.58 4.23 -11.57
CA ALA A 81 6.96 5.54 -11.56
C ALA A 81 6.22 5.82 -10.25
N ILE A 82 5.53 4.81 -9.71
CA ILE A 82 4.86 4.92 -8.41
C ILE A 82 5.88 5.15 -7.30
N LEU A 83 6.99 4.44 -7.33
CA LEU A 83 8.04 4.60 -6.31
C LEU A 83 8.67 5.98 -6.33
N ASP A 84 8.63 6.66 -7.46
CA ASP A 84 9.17 8.02 -7.55
C ASP A 84 8.23 9.05 -6.93
N ASN A 85 7.02 8.67 -6.56
CA ASN A 85 6.05 9.58 -5.97
C ASN A 85 6.00 9.35 -4.46
N GLN A 86 6.64 10.26 -3.71
CA GLN A 86 6.74 10.06 -2.26
C GLN A 86 5.38 10.07 -1.55
N PHE A 87 4.38 10.76 -2.10
CA PHE A 87 3.07 10.81 -1.45
C PHE A 87 2.37 9.46 -1.56
N ILE A 88 2.51 8.80 -2.69
CA ILE A 88 1.96 7.46 -2.86
C ILE A 88 2.73 6.47 -1.97
N VAL A 89 4.06 6.57 -1.94
CA VAL A 89 4.89 5.69 -1.12
C VAL A 89 4.51 5.81 0.35
N LEU A 90 4.36 7.03 0.85
CA LEU A 90 3.96 7.23 2.25
C LEU A 90 2.58 6.67 2.54
N GLY A 91 1.65 6.84 1.60
CA GLY A 91 0.31 6.28 1.74
C GLY A 91 0.33 4.76 1.82
N ILE A 92 1.15 4.13 1.01
CA ILE A 92 1.29 2.68 1.00
C ILE A 92 1.84 2.17 2.34
N ILE A 93 2.91 2.81 2.83
CA ILE A 93 3.53 2.39 4.08
C ILE A 93 2.54 2.52 5.24
N LYS A 94 1.84 3.64 5.30
CA LYS A 94 0.84 3.86 6.34
C LYS A 94 -0.27 2.82 6.26
N ALA A 95 -0.77 2.55 5.05
CA ALA A 95 -1.85 1.60 4.86
C ALA A 95 -1.42 0.19 5.26
N TYR A 96 -0.18 -0.19 4.88
CA TYR A 96 0.33 -1.51 5.26
C TYR A 96 0.40 -1.64 6.78
N GLY A 97 0.94 -0.61 7.45
CA GLY A 97 1.01 -0.60 8.91
C GLY A 97 -0.37 -0.73 9.54
N GLU A 98 -1.35 0.01 9.05
CA GLU A 98 -2.72 -0.07 9.56
C GLU A 98 -3.31 -1.45 9.34
N SER A 99 -3.05 -2.05 8.19
CA SER A 99 -3.58 -3.38 7.89
C SER A 99 -2.99 -4.44 8.82
N MET A 100 -1.77 -4.24 9.29
CA MET A 100 -1.12 -5.19 10.19
C MET A 100 -1.60 -5.04 11.63
N GLN A 101 -2.19 -3.91 11.98
CA GLN A 101 -2.74 -3.72 13.31
C GLN A 101 -4.10 -4.39 13.48
N GLY A 102 -4.75 -4.66 12.37
CA GLY A 102 -6.02 -5.35 12.39
C GLY A 102 -7.08 -4.59 13.15
N ALA A 103 -7.92 -5.31 13.84
CA ALA A 103 -9.07 -4.74 14.52
C ALA A 103 -8.75 -4.10 15.86
N THR A 104 -7.53 -3.90 16.19
CA THR A 104 -7.21 -3.27 17.46
C THR A 104 -7.63 -1.82 17.53
N GLU A 105 -7.96 -1.26 16.42
CA GLU A 105 -8.32 0.09 16.41
C GLU A 105 -9.60 0.37 16.85
N LYS A 106 -10.09 0.83 17.19
CA LYS A 106 -11.22 1.15 17.45
C LYS A 106 -12.27 0.83 17.42
N ASN A 107 -12.41 0.76 17.62
CA ASN A 107 -13.20 0.72 17.78
C ASN A 107 -13.81 0.95 18.08
#